data_245ed1068d5a800e72397bba9be70004
#
_entry.id   245ed1068d5a800e72397bba9be70004
#
_cell.length_a   1.000
_cell.length_b   1.000
_cell.length_c   1.000
_cell.angle_alpha   90.00
_cell.angle_beta   90.00
_cell.angle_gamma   90.00
#
_symmetry.space_group_name_H-M   'P 1'
#
loop_
_entity.id
_entity.type
_entity.pdbx_description
1 polymer ?
#
loop_
_entity_poly.entity_id
_entity_poly.type
_entity_poly.pdbx_seq_one_letter_code
_entity_poly.pdbx_strand_id
1 'polypeptide(L)'
;MRTDKRRSFFLLVSLVAALTFVLAACGKIPGSGSSSTGSAPSPVPTATSVVFPTGCPSNAVVSTAPAPATLVLKLTDSRSTVNAHMGDVIEIHLPFGQAWSGPTASQGILQLQPPAGYAWKAASACVWRFTVQGTGTAHLNFFGKAICKKGQLCPQYVMSLPFTISVK
;
A
#
# COMPACT_ATOMS: atom_id res chain seq x y z
N MET A 1 -40.40 -14.42 27.96
CA MET A 1 -39.55 -13.75 27.02
C MET A 1 -39.57 -14.52 25.70
N ARG A 2 -40.52 -14.21 24.86
CA ARG A 2 -40.74 -14.76 23.53
C ARG A 2 -41.06 -13.58 22.66
N THR A 3 -40.19 -13.18 21.75
CA THR A 3 -40.49 -12.39 20.53
C THR A 3 -39.18 -11.87 19.97
N ASP A 4 -38.61 -12.53 18.97
CA ASP A 4 -37.77 -11.84 17.96
C ASP A 4 -37.38 -12.77 16.79
N LYS A 5 -38.16 -13.82 16.54
CA LYS A 5 -37.86 -14.76 15.45
C LYS A 5 -38.55 -14.43 14.11
N ARG A 6 -39.31 -13.30 14.04
CA ARG A 6 -40.11 -12.95 12.85
C ARG A 6 -39.52 -11.85 11.95
N ARG A 7 -38.47 -11.18 12.38
CA ARG A 7 -37.87 -10.08 11.55
C ARG A 7 -36.77 -10.51 10.59
N SER A 8 -36.17 -11.68 10.77
CA SER A 8 -35.12 -12.17 9.86
C SER A 8 -35.62 -12.82 8.57
N PHE A 9 -36.90 -13.13 8.47
CA PHE A 9 -37.40 -13.88 7.30
C PHE A 9 -37.80 -12.95 6.13
N PHE A 10 -38.04 -11.67 6.37
CA PHE A 10 -38.45 -10.74 5.31
C PHE A 10 -37.29 -10.07 4.53
N LEU A 11 -36.06 -10.16 5.03
CA LEU A 11 -34.88 -9.58 4.35
C LEU A 11 -34.23 -10.49 3.31
N LEU A 12 -34.58 -11.79 3.30
CA LEU A 12 -33.99 -12.77 2.39
C LEU A 12 -34.72 -12.92 1.05
N VAL A 13 -35.93 -12.40 0.93
CA VAL A 13 -36.76 -12.55 -0.29
C VAL A 13 -36.55 -11.42 -1.28
N SER A 14 -36.00 -10.27 -0.88
CA SER A 14 -35.80 -9.11 -1.77
C SER A 14 -34.50 -9.13 -2.57
N LEU A 15 -33.61 -10.11 -2.38
CA LEU A 15 -32.29 -10.09 -3.03
C LEU A 15 -32.19 -10.98 -4.29
N VAL A 16 -33.24 -11.65 -4.68
CA VAL A 16 -33.21 -12.58 -5.82
C VAL A 16 -33.77 -12.01 -7.13
N ALA A 17 -34.35 -10.80 -7.11
CA ALA A 17 -35.07 -10.25 -8.27
C ALA A 17 -34.26 -9.27 -9.14
N ALA A 18 -32.95 -9.08 -8.95
CA ALA A 18 -32.16 -8.07 -9.68
C ALA A 18 -31.02 -8.62 -10.56
N LEU A 19 -31.04 -9.89 -10.93
CA LEU A 19 -29.93 -10.50 -11.70
C LEU A 19 -30.36 -11.06 -13.06
N THR A 20 -31.23 -10.37 -13.77
CA THR A 20 -31.50 -10.69 -15.20
C THR A 20 -31.62 -9.40 -15.96
N PHE A 21 -30.58 -8.97 -16.62
CA PHE A 21 -30.55 -8.16 -17.86
C PHE A 21 -29.11 -7.64 -18.05
N VAL A 22 -28.37 -8.22 -18.94
CA VAL A 22 -27.58 -7.62 -20.01
C VAL A 22 -26.78 -8.71 -20.71
N LEU A 23 -27.41 -9.32 -21.71
CA LEU A 23 -26.73 -10.04 -22.77
C LEU A 23 -27.34 -9.50 -24.07
N ALA A 24 -26.62 -8.66 -24.80
CA ALA A 24 -26.70 -8.51 -26.25
C ALA A 24 -25.95 -7.26 -26.69
N ALA A 25 -24.79 -7.46 -27.33
CA ALA A 25 -24.34 -6.67 -28.48
C ALA A 25 -23.00 -7.22 -28.97
N CYS A 26 -23.05 -8.36 -29.71
CA CYS A 26 -22.05 -8.70 -30.70
C CYS A 26 -22.33 -7.87 -31.95
N GLY A 27 -21.58 -6.79 -32.14
CA GLY A 27 -21.53 -6.05 -33.42
C GLY A 27 -20.36 -6.55 -34.25
N LYS A 28 -20.70 -7.29 -35.32
CA LYS A 28 -19.80 -7.77 -36.36
C LYS A 28 -19.55 -6.64 -37.34
N ILE A 29 -18.33 -6.20 -37.56
CA ILE A 29 -17.96 -5.30 -38.66
C ILE A 29 -17.01 -6.05 -39.59
N PRO A 30 -17.36 -6.30 -40.83
CA PRO A 30 -16.42 -6.73 -41.85
C PRO A 30 -15.92 -5.49 -42.63
N GLY A 31 -14.62 -5.36 -42.82
CA GLY A 31 -14.07 -4.29 -43.65
C GLY A 31 -12.57 -4.38 -43.78
N SER A 32 -12.15 -5.10 -44.79
CA SER A 32 -10.97 -4.96 -45.67
C SER A 32 -10.08 -3.76 -45.48
N GLY A 33 -8.75 -4.00 -45.53
CA GLY A 33 -7.79 -2.95 -45.86
C GLY A 33 -6.38 -3.31 -45.41
N SER A 34 -5.65 -4.02 -46.24
CA SER A 34 -4.20 -4.20 -46.19
C SER A 34 -3.48 -2.86 -46.12
N SER A 35 -2.54 -2.73 -45.22
CA SER A 35 -1.27 -2.02 -45.44
C SER A 35 -0.35 -2.33 -44.24
N SER A 36 0.54 -3.26 -44.40
CA SER A 36 1.66 -3.51 -43.54
C SER A 36 2.67 -2.36 -43.62
N THR A 37 2.53 -1.39 -42.78
CA THR A 37 3.59 -0.41 -42.51
C THR A 37 4.21 -0.79 -41.17
N GLY A 38 5.47 -1.22 -41.18
CA GLY A 38 6.21 -1.63 -40.00
C GLY A 38 6.23 -0.50 -38.96
N SER A 39 5.41 -0.67 -37.93
CA SER A 39 5.47 0.18 -36.74
C SER A 39 6.72 -0.22 -35.97
N ALA A 40 7.72 0.68 -35.96
CA ALA A 40 8.84 0.58 -35.04
C ALA A 40 8.28 0.43 -33.62
N PRO A 41 8.87 -0.44 -32.77
CA PRO A 41 8.43 -0.58 -31.39
C PRO A 41 8.57 0.77 -30.71
N SER A 42 7.43 1.32 -30.26
CA SER A 42 7.40 2.51 -29.41
C SER A 42 8.27 2.24 -28.18
N PRO A 43 9.18 3.14 -27.81
CA PRO A 43 9.97 2.96 -26.62
C PRO A 43 9.01 2.87 -25.42
N VAL A 44 9.03 1.72 -24.77
CA VAL A 44 8.33 1.53 -23.48
C VAL A 44 8.87 2.61 -22.55
N PRO A 45 8.02 3.47 -21.94
CA PRO A 45 8.50 4.46 -21.01
C PRO A 45 9.15 3.73 -19.84
N THR A 46 10.48 3.78 -19.79
CA THR A 46 11.24 3.31 -18.64
C THR A 46 10.81 4.19 -17.46
N ALA A 47 10.05 3.63 -16.53
CA ALA A 47 9.67 4.32 -15.30
C ALA A 47 10.97 4.69 -14.56
N THR A 48 11.41 5.92 -14.74
CA THR A 48 12.54 6.47 -14.01
C THR A 48 12.08 6.62 -12.57
N SER A 49 12.51 5.73 -11.69
CA SER A 49 12.29 5.86 -10.25
C SER A 49 13.00 7.12 -9.78
N VAL A 50 12.24 8.19 -9.54
CA VAL A 50 12.77 9.43 -8.96
C VAL A 50 13.09 9.12 -7.50
N VAL A 51 14.38 8.91 -7.21
CA VAL A 51 14.84 8.79 -5.83
C VAL A 51 14.94 10.19 -5.25
N PHE A 52 14.09 10.52 -4.29
CA PHE A 52 14.15 11.79 -3.57
C PHE A 52 15.40 11.85 -2.69
N PRO A 53 15.94 13.06 -2.40
CA PRO A 53 17.16 13.22 -1.59
C PRO A 53 17.11 12.57 -0.22
N THR A 54 15.92 12.41 0.36
CA THR A 54 15.68 11.75 1.64
C THR A 54 15.65 10.22 1.53
N GLY A 55 15.42 9.68 0.33
CA GLY A 55 15.22 8.25 0.09
C GLY A 55 13.80 7.76 0.34
N CYS A 56 12.86 8.65 0.63
CA CYS A 56 11.45 8.29 0.79
C CYS A 56 10.78 8.06 -0.57
N PRO A 57 9.85 7.12 -0.69
CA PRO A 57 9.19 6.82 -1.96
C PRO A 57 8.19 7.90 -2.38
N SER A 58 7.66 8.67 -1.43
CA SER A 58 6.77 9.79 -1.70
C SER A 58 7.54 11.12 -1.75
N ASN A 59 7.11 12.02 -2.63
CA ASN A 59 7.60 13.41 -2.68
C ASN A 59 6.92 14.30 -1.62
N ALA A 60 5.95 13.78 -0.89
CA ALA A 60 5.30 14.52 0.17
C ALA A 60 6.27 14.75 1.34
N VAL A 61 6.32 15.99 1.79
CA VAL A 61 7.12 16.41 2.94
C VAL A 61 6.19 16.98 3.99
N VAL A 62 6.25 16.38 5.18
CA VAL A 62 5.45 16.82 6.33
C VAL A 62 6.38 17.51 7.33
N SER A 63 6.09 18.76 7.65
CA SER A 63 6.82 19.55 8.65
C SER A 63 6.10 19.63 9.98
N THR A 64 4.77 19.53 9.97
CA THR A 64 3.94 19.51 11.20
C THR A 64 3.63 18.06 11.56
N ALA A 65 3.69 17.73 12.85
CA ALA A 65 3.33 16.40 13.32
C ALA A 65 1.87 16.08 12.92
N PRO A 66 1.62 14.94 12.28
CA PRO A 66 0.24 14.47 12.07
C PRO A 66 -0.41 14.18 13.43
N ALA A 67 -1.72 13.89 13.41
CA ALA A 67 -2.40 13.42 14.63
C ALA A 67 -1.61 12.26 15.25
N PRO A 68 -1.47 12.19 16.59
CA PRO A 68 -0.61 11.20 17.23
C PRO A 68 -0.99 9.77 16.84
N ALA A 69 0.02 8.95 16.57
CA ALA A 69 -0.15 7.52 16.37
C ALA A 69 -0.26 6.81 17.71
N THR A 70 -1.03 5.71 17.77
CA THR A 70 -1.11 4.85 18.95
C THR A 70 0.21 4.09 19.15
N LEU A 71 0.81 3.64 18.06
CA LEU A 71 2.06 2.88 18.02
C LEU A 71 3.03 3.48 16.99
N VAL A 72 4.28 3.65 17.40
CA VAL A 72 5.37 4.08 16.50
C VAL A 72 6.42 2.99 16.47
N LEU A 73 6.61 2.37 15.31
CA LEU A 73 7.61 1.33 15.08
C LEU A 73 8.82 1.91 14.35
N LYS A 74 9.99 1.48 14.76
CA LYS A 74 11.28 1.91 14.20
C LYS A 74 12.04 0.72 13.62
N LEU A 75 13.18 1.00 13.01
CA LEU A 75 14.08 -0.02 12.48
C LEU A 75 14.40 -1.13 13.51
N THR A 76 14.55 -0.77 14.78
CA THR A 76 14.85 -1.68 15.89
C THR A 76 13.73 -2.67 16.17
N ASP A 77 12.50 -2.33 15.82
CA ASP A 77 11.32 -3.17 16.06
C ASP A 77 11.08 -4.18 14.92
N SER A 78 11.93 -4.14 13.88
CA SER A 78 11.90 -5.14 12.81
C SER A 78 12.21 -6.54 13.38
N ARG A 79 11.59 -7.58 12.78
CA ARG A 79 11.69 -8.99 13.19
C ARG A 79 11.07 -9.28 14.58
N SER A 80 10.37 -8.34 15.19
CA SER A 80 9.59 -8.55 16.40
C SER A 80 8.10 -8.61 16.08
N THR A 81 7.32 -9.17 17.00
CA THR A 81 5.85 -9.13 16.94
C THR A 81 5.35 -8.03 17.85
N VAL A 82 4.58 -7.12 17.32
CA VAL A 82 3.95 -6.01 18.03
C VAL A 82 2.46 -6.26 18.16
N ASN A 83 1.91 -6.05 19.36
CA ASN A 83 0.46 -6.17 19.59
C ASN A 83 -0.23 -4.84 19.32
N ALA A 84 -1.40 -4.91 18.67
CA ALA A 84 -2.26 -3.78 18.39
C ALA A 84 -3.73 -4.16 18.60
N HIS A 85 -4.61 -3.15 18.62
CA HIS A 85 -6.05 -3.31 18.75
C HIS A 85 -6.77 -2.67 17.56
N MET A 86 -8.02 -3.06 17.37
CA MET A 86 -8.91 -2.43 16.39
C MET A 86 -8.98 -0.91 16.60
N GLY A 87 -8.84 -0.16 15.52
CA GLY A 87 -8.85 1.31 15.54
C GLY A 87 -7.52 1.97 15.86
N ASP A 88 -6.48 1.22 16.27
CA ASP A 88 -5.15 1.77 16.47
C ASP A 88 -4.59 2.39 15.19
N VAL A 89 -3.80 3.44 15.36
CA VAL A 89 -3.01 4.04 14.30
C VAL A 89 -1.54 3.69 14.52
N ILE A 90 -0.95 3.01 13.54
CA ILE A 90 0.43 2.54 13.57
C ILE A 90 1.26 3.36 12.59
N GLU A 91 2.37 3.91 13.04
CA GLU A 91 3.36 4.54 12.18
C GLU A 91 4.64 3.70 12.13
N ILE A 92 5.21 3.53 10.94
CA ILE A 92 6.52 2.93 10.74
C ILE A 92 7.47 4.01 10.29
N HIS A 93 8.48 4.29 11.10
CA HIS A 93 9.50 5.31 10.89
C HIS A 93 10.82 4.67 10.46
N LEU A 94 11.20 4.86 9.20
CA LEU A 94 12.49 4.39 8.68
C LEU A 94 13.41 5.57 8.41
N PRO A 95 14.67 5.54 8.89
CA PRO A 95 15.56 6.70 8.85
C PRO A 95 15.90 7.10 7.43
N PHE A 96 16.19 8.39 7.22
CA PHE A 96 16.73 8.88 5.96
C PHE A 96 18.08 8.21 5.63
N GLY A 97 18.54 8.33 4.38
CA GLY A 97 19.84 7.81 3.94
C GLY A 97 19.78 6.46 3.23
N GLN A 98 18.60 5.87 3.14
CA GLN A 98 18.31 4.68 2.33
C GLN A 98 17.18 5.00 1.35
N ALA A 99 17.24 4.46 0.15
CA ALA A 99 16.10 4.48 -0.75
C ALA A 99 15.11 3.40 -0.31
N TRP A 100 14.07 3.82 0.40
CA TRP A 100 13.08 2.92 0.96
C TRP A 100 11.98 2.59 -0.06
N SER A 101 11.48 1.37 0.02
CA SER A 101 10.20 0.96 -0.55
C SER A 101 9.42 0.19 0.50
N GLY A 102 8.11 0.40 0.55
CA GLY A 102 7.25 -0.18 1.58
C GLY A 102 6.10 -0.98 0.98
N PRO A 103 5.36 -1.68 1.83
CA PRO A 103 4.24 -2.50 1.38
C PRO A 103 3.17 -1.62 0.74
N THR A 104 2.63 -2.09 -0.37
CA THR A 104 1.54 -1.41 -1.07
C THR A 104 0.18 -1.67 -0.45
N ALA A 105 0.00 -2.81 0.20
CA ALA A 105 -1.22 -3.18 0.91
C ALA A 105 -0.91 -4.26 1.95
N SER A 106 -1.55 -4.17 3.11
CA SER A 106 -1.64 -5.24 4.08
C SER A 106 -3.06 -5.78 4.03
N GLN A 107 -3.18 -7.06 3.80
CA GLN A 107 -4.39 -7.82 3.51
C GLN A 107 -5.54 -7.58 4.51
N GLY A 108 -6.33 -6.51 4.33
CA GLY A 108 -7.57 -6.26 5.07
C GLY A 108 -7.47 -5.98 6.58
N ILE A 109 -6.34 -6.31 7.22
CA ILE A 109 -6.12 -6.08 8.66
C ILE A 109 -5.63 -4.65 8.91
N LEU A 110 -4.73 -4.17 8.06
CA LEU A 110 -4.17 -2.82 8.13
C LEU A 110 -4.49 -2.05 6.86
N GLN A 111 -5.00 -0.85 6.99
CA GLN A 111 -5.21 0.07 5.89
C GLN A 111 -4.11 1.11 5.84
N LEU A 112 -3.34 1.11 4.75
CA LEU A 112 -2.31 2.12 4.49
C LEU A 112 -2.96 3.48 4.18
N GLN A 113 -2.54 4.52 4.89
CA GLN A 113 -3.01 5.89 4.69
C GLN A 113 -2.11 6.63 3.68
N PRO A 114 -2.69 7.37 2.72
CA PRO A 114 -1.91 8.25 1.87
C PRO A 114 -1.50 9.55 2.60
N PRO A 115 -0.35 10.15 2.23
CA PRO A 115 0.66 9.64 1.32
C PRO A 115 1.55 8.59 1.98
N ALA A 116 1.77 7.45 1.31
CA ALA A 116 2.60 6.37 1.83
C ALA A 116 4.10 6.70 1.68
N GLY A 117 4.86 6.53 2.76
CA GLY A 117 6.31 6.75 2.74
C GLY A 117 6.69 8.22 2.54
N TYR A 118 5.97 9.13 3.18
CA TYR A 118 6.29 10.58 3.15
C TYR A 118 7.50 10.91 4.02
N ALA A 119 8.18 11.99 3.68
CA ALA A 119 9.30 12.49 4.47
C ALA A 119 8.81 13.36 5.63
N TRP A 120 9.08 12.92 6.87
CA TRP A 120 8.83 13.71 8.06
C TRP A 120 10.14 14.29 8.57
N LYS A 121 10.34 15.60 8.34
CA LYS A 121 11.60 16.27 8.64
C LYS A 121 11.94 16.29 10.12
N ALA A 122 10.97 16.52 11.00
CA ALA A 122 11.21 16.59 12.45
C ALA A 122 11.71 15.25 13.03
N ALA A 123 11.28 14.12 12.44
CA ALA A 123 11.74 12.78 12.85
C ALA A 123 12.93 12.29 12.02
N SER A 124 13.36 13.01 10.98
CA SER A 124 14.38 12.56 10.00
C SER A 124 14.08 11.15 9.46
N ALA A 125 12.82 10.88 9.13
CA ALA A 125 12.34 9.57 8.76
C ALA A 125 11.36 9.60 7.57
N CYS A 126 11.35 8.51 6.83
CA CYS A 126 10.26 8.16 5.93
C CYS A 126 9.17 7.46 6.74
N VAL A 127 7.92 7.86 6.59
CA VAL A 127 6.83 7.42 7.44
C VAL A 127 5.72 6.77 6.63
N TRP A 128 5.28 5.60 7.05
CA TRP A 128 4.08 4.92 6.59
C TRP A 128 3.11 4.84 7.75
N ARG A 129 1.87 5.24 7.49
CA ARG A 129 0.82 5.29 8.49
C ARG A 129 -0.29 4.29 8.14
N PHE A 130 -0.71 3.50 9.11
CA PHE A 130 -1.74 2.48 8.94
C PHE A 130 -2.84 2.66 9.99
N THR A 131 -4.08 2.38 9.60
CA THR A 131 -5.19 2.18 10.53
C THR A 131 -5.48 0.70 10.65
N VAL A 132 -5.64 0.21 11.87
CA VAL A 132 -6.01 -1.18 12.14
C VAL A 132 -7.52 -1.34 11.92
N GLN A 133 -7.91 -2.19 10.97
CA GLN A 133 -9.32 -2.40 10.58
C GLN A 133 -9.85 -3.81 10.85
N GLY A 134 -8.98 -4.76 11.10
CA GLY A 134 -9.35 -6.16 11.32
C GLY A 134 -8.47 -6.85 12.34
N THR A 135 -8.93 -7.98 12.88
CA THR A 135 -8.17 -8.84 13.80
C THR A 135 -7.34 -9.86 13.03
N GLY A 136 -6.27 -10.38 13.65
CA GLY A 136 -5.39 -11.37 13.06
C GLY A 136 -3.93 -10.92 13.03
N THR A 137 -3.11 -11.53 12.18
CA THR A 137 -1.69 -11.21 12.07
C THR A 137 -1.40 -10.60 10.70
N ALA A 138 -0.83 -9.38 10.70
CA ALA A 138 -0.36 -8.71 9.50
C ALA A 138 1.17 -8.80 9.41
N HIS A 139 1.67 -9.10 8.22
CA HIS A 139 3.10 -9.10 7.90
C HIS A 139 3.39 -7.98 6.91
N LEU A 140 4.28 -7.08 7.30
CA LEU A 140 4.75 -5.98 6.47
C LEU A 140 6.23 -6.18 6.18
N ASN A 141 6.66 -6.00 4.94
CA ASN A 141 8.07 -6.06 4.59
C ASN A 141 8.48 -4.80 3.84
N PHE A 142 9.51 -4.14 4.34
CA PHE A 142 10.11 -2.97 3.74
C PHE A 142 11.49 -3.31 3.18
N PHE A 143 11.86 -2.61 2.12
CA PHE A 143 13.17 -2.79 1.51
C PHE A 143 13.92 -1.47 1.49
N GLY A 144 15.18 -1.51 1.92
CA GLY A 144 16.10 -0.38 1.87
C GLY A 144 17.27 -0.67 0.93
N LYS A 145 17.60 0.30 0.09
CA LYS A 145 18.77 0.25 -0.81
C LYS A 145 19.65 1.46 -0.55
N ALA A 146 20.95 1.34 -0.80
CA ALA A 146 21.85 2.47 -0.71
C ALA A 146 21.43 3.58 -1.70
N ILE A 147 21.48 4.83 -1.25
CA ILE A 147 21.34 6.00 -2.14
C ILE A 147 22.71 6.28 -2.75
N CYS A 148 22.79 6.18 -4.07
CA CYS A 148 24.05 6.33 -4.80
C CYS A 148 24.15 7.69 -5.47
N LYS A 149 25.31 8.33 -5.36
CA LYS A 149 25.62 9.54 -6.12
C LYS A 149 26.15 9.15 -7.50
N LYS A 150 25.81 9.94 -8.51
CA LYS A 150 26.30 9.74 -9.88
C LYS A 150 27.84 9.70 -9.90
N GLY A 151 28.40 8.66 -10.52
CA GLY A 151 29.87 8.49 -10.66
C GLY A 151 30.56 7.83 -9.48
N GLN A 152 29.85 7.38 -8.44
CA GLN A 152 30.40 6.62 -7.33
C GLN A 152 30.04 5.12 -7.42
N LEU A 153 30.92 4.27 -6.91
CA LEU A 153 30.61 2.85 -6.72
C LEU A 153 29.46 2.71 -5.74
N CYS A 154 28.42 2.02 -6.14
CA CYS A 154 27.22 1.82 -5.34
C CYS A 154 27.21 0.45 -4.69
N PRO A 155 27.03 0.36 -3.36
CA PRO A 155 26.85 -0.92 -2.70
C PRO A 155 25.62 -1.65 -3.25
N GLN A 156 25.77 -2.92 -3.60
CA GLN A 156 24.71 -3.75 -4.21
C GLN A 156 23.89 -4.52 -3.15
N TYR A 157 23.76 -4.01 -1.95
CA TYR A 157 22.93 -4.68 -0.93
C TYR A 157 21.49 -4.20 -0.95
N VAL A 158 20.58 -5.09 -0.56
CA VAL A 158 19.20 -4.80 -0.26
C VAL A 158 18.91 -5.26 1.16
N MET A 159 18.48 -4.33 2.01
CA MET A 159 18.05 -4.62 3.37
C MET A 159 16.57 -4.96 3.35
N SER A 160 16.17 -6.07 4.00
CA SER A 160 14.77 -6.46 4.20
C SER A 160 14.42 -6.30 5.68
N LEU A 161 13.31 -5.59 5.93
CA LEU A 161 12.82 -5.27 7.26
C LEU A 161 11.38 -5.78 7.43
N PRO A 162 11.21 -7.01 7.93
CA PRO A 162 9.90 -7.56 8.23
C PRO A 162 9.39 -7.03 9.58
N PHE A 163 8.11 -6.65 9.61
CA PHE A 163 7.35 -6.34 10.82
C PHE A 163 6.17 -7.29 10.92
N THR A 164 5.89 -7.79 12.12
CA THR A 164 4.73 -8.62 12.40
C THR A 164 3.83 -7.89 13.40
N ILE A 165 2.57 -7.69 13.04
CA ILE A 165 1.58 -7.00 13.87
C ILE A 165 0.47 -7.98 14.19
N SER A 166 0.30 -8.28 15.48
CA SER A 166 -0.77 -9.15 16.00
C SER A 166 -1.90 -8.28 16.53
N VAL A 167 -3.06 -8.35 15.90
CA VAL A 167 -4.24 -7.56 16.28
C VAL A 167 -5.24 -8.44 17.01
N LYS A 168 -5.64 -8.01 18.19
CA LYS A 168 -6.60 -8.69 19.08
C LYS A 168 -7.92 -7.97 19.14
#